data_3cd1ea209ec9a0db7581e19ae8426b20
#
_entry.id   3cd1ea209ec9a0db7581e19ae8426b20
#
_cell.length_a   1.000
_cell.length_b   1.000
_cell.length_c   1.000
_cell.angle_alpha   90.00
_cell.angle_beta   90.00
_cell.angle_gamma   90.00
#
_symmetry.space_group_name_H-M   'P 1'
#
loop_
_entity.id
_entity.type
_entity.pdbx_description
1 polymer ?
#
loop_
_entity_poly.entity_id
_entity_poly.type
_entity_poly.pdbx_seq_one_letter_code
_entity_poly.pdbx_strand_id
1 'polypeptide(L)'
;MNKIQYIALSGAALLLTAFAATSCDDANDWSTDASYDRLFSSPKISVSANALDAEVTFTTVPNAEYYVIEVSKDSLHDAISMGSTASSILYGEDKSIIKSPFTIDGLDSDSKYFLRIKSYAAGKSESLWGYLTDKSFKTRTEQIINYYMPAAEKITLGWPAGAVVDKVEIWDATGAVVQAVMLTADQIAEGRVVVEGLTQLTDYTAVLYKGDVKRGMIGFTTPAKVPDADVVKYLAEGDSINNTLFEEVAAAGHASLTLALPVGSEYYNINTLNIPDGLSVTFFGLSGGVQPRLGVKSINVAGQHDYIRFENIEVYKGQDEEGNVTTLDYLFNQSEACEVGELAFSNCFIHGLKNTPVRLQGSAEKTIRQLTFSNSLLYGAESRSYSLVHVDASSGKGKIENILFSRSTVVYTGKCFVYSKNTDFTSLILTDCTFSKMMGSGDYLLDCASTKYGPSEGVKMTNCIFGSTSDAAKGIRSSASVDVTNCYQTADFKLTGNLFDGLTDYEGGETALFKDPANRDFTIIDGGFAGKQSCGDPRWYME
;
A
#
# COMPACT_ATOMS: atom_id res chain seq x y z
N MET A 1 -27.96 -6.75 -65.27
CA MET A 1 -28.80 -7.90 -64.87
C MET A 1 -29.90 -8.08 -65.89
N ASN A 2 -29.93 -9.22 -66.56
CA ASN A 2 -30.82 -9.48 -67.67
C ASN A 2 -32.26 -9.67 -67.20
N LYS A 3 -33.25 -9.17 -68.00
CA LYS A 3 -34.69 -9.29 -67.77
C LYS A 3 -35.19 -10.72 -67.44
N ILE A 4 -34.41 -11.74 -67.78
CA ILE A 4 -34.70 -13.15 -67.52
C ILE A 4 -34.53 -13.51 -66.02
N GLN A 5 -33.62 -12.82 -65.30
CA GLN A 5 -33.41 -13.08 -63.83
C GLN A 5 -34.57 -12.54 -62.96
N TYR A 6 -35.22 -11.44 -63.39
CA TYR A 6 -36.38 -10.87 -62.69
C TYR A 6 -37.64 -11.74 -62.81
N ILE A 7 -37.83 -12.43 -63.92
CA ILE A 7 -39.00 -13.32 -64.14
C ILE A 7 -38.81 -14.62 -63.32
N ALA A 8 -37.57 -15.09 -63.11
CA ALA A 8 -37.30 -16.27 -62.28
C ALA A 8 -37.49 -15.99 -60.81
N LEU A 9 -37.10 -14.78 -60.33
CA LEU A 9 -37.29 -14.39 -58.92
C LEU A 9 -38.76 -14.10 -58.58
N SER A 10 -39.52 -13.53 -59.48
CA SER A 10 -40.94 -13.25 -59.27
C SER A 10 -41.81 -14.54 -59.32
N GLY A 11 -41.41 -15.53 -60.12
CA GLY A 11 -42.05 -16.85 -60.13
C GLY A 11 -41.81 -17.67 -58.88
N ALA A 12 -40.61 -17.62 -58.32
CA ALA A 12 -40.25 -18.29 -57.08
C ALA A 12 -40.93 -17.64 -55.86
N ALA A 13 -41.09 -16.31 -55.83
CA ALA A 13 -41.79 -15.61 -54.76
C ALA A 13 -43.32 -15.90 -54.78
N LEU A 14 -43.95 -16.05 -55.95
CA LEU A 14 -45.36 -16.40 -56.06
C LEU A 14 -45.61 -17.87 -55.69
N LEU A 15 -44.72 -18.82 -55.97
CA LEU A 15 -44.82 -20.20 -55.57
C LEU A 15 -44.63 -20.40 -54.06
N LEU A 16 -43.76 -19.61 -53.40
CA LEU A 16 -43.57 -19.63 -51.94
C LEU A 16 -44.78 -19.04 -51.18
N THR A 17 -45.46 -18.04 -51.76
CA THR A 17 -46.67 -17.47 -51.12
C THR A 17 -47.90 -18.36 -51.31
N ALA A 18 -48.00 -19.19 -52.38
CA ALA A 18 -49.10 -20.14 -52.59
C ALA A 18 -49.00 -21.36 -51.64
N PHE A 19 -47.78 -21.79 -51.24
CA PHE A 19 -47.58 -22.85 -50.24
C PHE A 19 -47.81 -22.36 -48.82
N ALA A 20 -47.67 -21.08 -48.53
CA ALA A 20 -47.94 -20.51 -47.22
C ALA A 20 -49.43 -20.29 -46.93
N ALA A 21 -50.30 -20.30 -47.94
CA ALA A 21 -51.74 -20.04 -47.77
C ALA A 21 -52.58 -21.30 -47.59
N THR A 22 -52.01 -22.51 -47.71
CA THR A 22 -52.76 -23.77 -47.52
C THR A 22 -52.39 -24.54 -46.24
N SER A 23 -51.57 -23.94 -45.37
CA SER A 23 -51.07 -24.60 -44.16
C SER A 23 -51.64 -23.99 -42.86
N CYS A 24 -52.64 -23.13 -42.88
CA CYS A 24 -53.04 -22.39 -41.68
C CYS A 24 -54.45 -22.61 -41.19
N ASP A 25 -55.26 -23.45 -41.81
CA ASP A 25 -56.62 -23.65 -41.31
C ASP A 25 -56.74 -24.78 -40.27
N ASP A 26 -55.79 -25.69 -40.17
CA ASP A 26 -55.82 -26.76 -39.15
C ASP A 26 -54.86 -26.52 -37.97
N ALA A 27 -54.09 -25.42 -37.95
CA ALA A 27 -53.14 -25.15 -36.88
C ALA A 27 -53.68 -24.31 -35.73
N ASN A 28 -54.90 -23.82 -35.82
CA ASN A 28 -55.54 -22.98 -34.79
C ASN A 28 -56.61 -23.68 -33.95
N ASP A 29 -56.81 -24.96 -34.16
CA ASP A 29 -57.61 -25.78 -33.24
C ASP A 29 -56.77 -26.39 -32.12
N TRP A 30 -55.91 -25.55 -31.55
CA TRP A 30 -55.32 -25.86 -30.23
C TRP A 30 -56.43 -25.67 -29.21
N SER A 31 -57.37 -26.55 -29.15
CA SER A 31 -58.11 -26.77 -27.94
C SER A 31 -57.07 -27.17 -26.90
N THR A 32 -56.84 -26.32 -25.92
CA THR A 32 -56.10 -26.71 -24.72
C THR A 32 -56.75 -27.97 -24.22
N ASP A 33 -56.05 -29.09 -24.30
CA ASP A 33 -56.52 -30.34 -23.73
C ASP A 33 -56.87 -30.06 -22.26
N ALA A 34 -58.17 -30.00 -21.98
CA ALA A 34 -58.68 -29.69 -20.65
C ALA A 34 -58.27 -30.76 -19.62
N SER A 35 -57.71 -31.87 -20.07
CA SER A 35 -57.13 -32.94 -19.25
C SER A 35 -55.68 -32.65 -18.83
N TYR A 36 -54.99 -31.62 -19.39
CA TYR A 36 -53.63 -31.27 -18.97
C TYR A 36 -53.68 -30.48 -17.67
N ASP A 37 -53.60 -31.21 -16.60
CA ASP A 37 -53.84 -30.77 -15.23
C ASP A 37 -52.63 -30.13 -14.54
N ARG A 38 -51.45 -30.13 -15.21
CA ARG A 38 -50.21 -29.67 -14.62
C ARG A 38 -49.98 -28.18 -14.89
N LEU A 39 -49.60 -27.44 -13.83
CA LEU A 39 -49.12 -26.06 -13.94
C LEU A 39 -47.75 -25.98 -14.66
N PHE A 40 -47.51 -24.85 -15.33
CA PHE A 40 -46.19 -24.55 -15.89
C PHE A 40 -45.19 -24.22 -14.78
N SER A 41 -43.92 -24.57 -14.99
CA SER A 41 -42.82 -24.10 -14.15
C SER A 41 -42.44 -22.64 -14.48
N SER A 42 -41.94 -21.91 -13.52
CA SER A 42 -41.42 -20.54 -13.76
C SER A 42 -40.21 -20.59 -14.71
N PRO A 43 -40.26 -19.95 -15.87
CA PRO A 43 -39.22 -20.09 -16.90
C PRO A 43 -37.96 -19.26 -16.63
N LYS A 44 -38.05 -18.22 -15.78
CA LYS A 44 -36.96 -17.32 -15.47
C LYS A 44 -36.96 -17.03 -13.98
N ILE A 45 -35.82 -17.33 -13.34
CA ILE A 45 -35.60 -17.12 -11.91
C ILE A 45 -34.23 -16.45 -11.75
N SER A 46 -34.19 -15.38 -10.97
CA SER A 46 -32.97 -14.67 -10.60
C SER A 46 -33.00 -14.31 -9.11
N VAL A 47 -31.81 -14.13 -8.53
CA VAL A 47 -31.63 -13.84 -7.10
C VAL A 47 -30.70 -12.64 -6.93
N SER A 48 -31.12 -11.68 -6.09
CA SER A 48 -30.31 -10.60 -5.59
C SER A 48 -30.01 -10.86 -4.11
N ALA A 49 -28.80 -11.35 -3.81
CA ALA A 49 -28.43 -11.79 -2.48
C ALA A 49 -27.84 -10.64 -1.64
N ASN A 50 -28.28 -10.54 -0.37
CA ASN A 50 -27.65 -9.81 0.71
C ASN A 50 -26.79 -10.75 1.56
N ALA A 51 -26.50 -10.38 2.82
CA ALA A 51 -25.70 -11.21 3.71
C ALA A 51 -26.49 -12.39 4.32
N LEU A 52 -27.71 -12.14 4.78
CA LEU A 52 -28.54 -13.11 5.51
C LEU A 52 -29.92 -13.37 4.87
N ASP A 53 -30.19 -12.69 3.77
CA ASP A 53 -31.41 -12.78 3.00
C ASP A 53 -31.15 -12.64 1.50
N ALA A 54 -32.16 -12.91 0.68
CA ALA A 54 -32.09 -12.65 -0.74
C ALA A 54 -33.46 -12.35 -1.33
N GLU A 55 -33.51 -11.44 -2.30
CA GLU A 55 -34.70 -11.19 -3.11
C GLU A 55 -34.72 -12.14 -4.31
N VAL A 56 -35.76 -12.95 -4.39
CA VAL A 56 -35.99 -13.90 -5.48
C VAL A 56 -37.00 -13.31 -6.45
N THR A 57 -36.58 -13.04 -7.67
CA THR A 57 -37.42 -12.58 -8.76
C THR A 57 -37.68 -13.75 -9.71
N PHE A 58 -38.94 -14.04 -9.98
CA PHE A 58 -39.35 -15.12 -10.87
C PHE A 58 -40.55 -14.71 -11.73
N THR A 59 -40.71 -15.38 -12.88
CA THR A 59 -41.85 -15.17 -13.74
C THR A 59 -43.05 -15.93 -13.16
N THR A 60 -44.13 -15.22 -12.81
CA THR A 60 -45.38 -15.84 -12.40
C THR A 60 -46.04 -16.59 -13.58
N VAL A 61 -46.70 -17.69 -13.29
CA VAL A 61 -47.34 -18.53 -14.32
C VAL A 61 -48.86 -18.44 -14.24
N PRO A 62 -49.58 -18.53 -15.36
CA PRO A 62 -51.01 -18.49 -15.37
C PRO A 62 -51.63 -19.60 -14.51
N ASN A 63 -52.72 -19.28 -13.80
CA ASN A 63 -53.46 -20.17 -12.92
C ASN A 63 -52.69 -20.71 -11.68
N ALA A 64 -51.49 -20.26 -11.40
CA ALA A 64 -50.83 -20.54 -10.14
C ALA A 64 -51.43 -19.68 -9.02
N GLU A 65 -51.76 -20.28 -7.90
CA GLU A 65 -52.28 -19.61 -6.71
C GLU A 65 -51.16 -19.22 -5.75
N TYR A 66 -50.16 -20.09 -5.64
CA TYR A 66 -48.96 -19.83 -4.80
C TYR A 66 -47.75 -20.60 -5.31
N TYR A 67 -46.58 -20.27 -4.75
CA TYR A 67 -45.31 -20.87 -5.08
C TYR A 67 -44.64 -21.40 -3.83
N VAL A 68 -43.82 -22.47 -3.98
CA VAL A 68 -42.91 -22.93 -2.95
C VAL A 68 -41.49 -22.82 -3.50
N ILE A 69 -40.63 -22.12 -2.74
CA ILE A 69 -39.22 -21.95 -3.04
C ILE A 69 -38.43 -22.88 -2.10
N GLU A 70 -37.56 -23.68 -2.65
CA GLU A 70 -36.58 -24.46 -1.91
C GLU A 70 -35.19 -23.93 -2.16
N VAL A 71 -34.46 -23.70 -1.08
CA VAL A 71 -33.07 -23.26 -1.08
C VAL A 71 -32.24 -24.26 -0.31
N SER A 72 -31.04 -24.61 -0.79
CA SER A 72 -30.14 -25.54 -0.12
C SER A 72 -28.67 -25.21 -0.44
N LYS A 73 -27.78 -25.50 0.49
CA LYS A 73 -26.33 -25.51 0.21
C LYS A 73 -25.90 -26.72 -0.62
N ASP A 74 -26.73 -27.77 -0.60
CA ASP A 74 -26.55 -28.95 -1.43
C ASP A 74 -27.16 -28.74 -2.82
N SER A 75 -26.60 -29.37 -3.85
CA SER A 75 -27.11 -29.25 -5.21
C SER A 75 -28.53 -29.83 -5.31
N LEU A 76 -29.45 -29.06 -5.88
CA LEU A 76 -30.84 -29.45 -6.09
C LEU A 76 -31.06 -29.90 -7.54
N HIS A 77 -31.72 -31.07 -7.75
CA HIS A 77 -32.12 -31.61 -9.04
C HIS A 77 -33.42 -32.43 -8.91
N ASP A 78 -34.00 -32.83 -10.01
CA ASP A 78 -35.33 -33.46 -10.03
C ASP A 78 -35.46 -34.76 -9.21
N ALA A 79 -34.37 -35.54 -9.09
CA ALA A 79 -34.37 -36.77 -8.31
C ALA A 79 -34.30 -36.55 -6.78
N ILE A 80 -34.08 -35.32 -6.32
CA ILE A 80 -34.07 -34.98 -4.90
C ILE A 80 -35.47 -34.56 -4.48
N SER A 81 -36.03 -35.26 -3.48
CA SER A 81 -37.33 -34.90 -2.90
C SER A 81 -37.26 -33.54 -2.22
N MET A 82 -38.34 -32.79 -2.23
CA MET A 82 -38.45 -31.49 -1.58
C MET A 82 -38.17 -31.61 -0.08
N GLY A 83 -37.35 -30.72 0.44
CA GLY A 83 -36.98 -30.66 1.86
C GLY A 83 -36.08 -31.81 2.36
N SER A 84 -35.53 -32.65 1.47
CA SER A 84 -34.83 -33.87 1.88
C SER A 84 -33.32 -33.69 2.12
N THR A 85 -32.70 -32.56 1.70
CA THR A 85 -31.28 -32.30 2.00
C THR A 85 -31.13 -31.71 3.41
N ALA A 86 -29.97 -31.94 4.03
CA ALA A 86 -29.72 -31.48 5.39
C ALA A 86 -29.75 -29.96 5.55
N SER A 87 -29.52 -29.24 4.45
CA SER A 87 -29.47 -27.77 4.40
C SER A 87 -30.68 -27.14 3.71
N SER A 88 -31.77 -27.92 3.41
CA SER A 88 -32.96 -27.41 2.76
C SER A 88 -33.75 -26.45 3.66
N ILE A 89 -34.07 -25.29 3.12
CA ILE A 89 -35.02 -24.33 3.68
C ILE A 89 -36.17 -24.18 2.69
N LEU A 90 -37.39 -24.28 3.19
CA LEU A 90 -38.61 -24.15 2.39
C LEU A 90 -39.36 -22.86 2.72
N TYR A 91 -39.80 -22.14 1.70
CA TYR A 91 -40.57 -20.91 1.81
C TYR A 91 -41.87 -21.08 1.01
N GLY A 92 -42.99 -20.60 1.56
CA GLY A 92 -44.27 -20.58 0.87
C GLY A 92 -45.11 -21.86 1.00
N GLU A 93 -44.74 -22.82 1.88
CA GLU A 93 -45.60 -23.96 2.22
C GLU A 93 -46.90 -23.52 2.90
N ASP A 94 -46.87 -22.37 3.57
CA ASP A 94 -48.05 -21.68 4.15
C ASP A 94 -48.91 -20.93 3.12
N LYS A 95 -48.55 -21.05 1.83
CA LYS A 95 -49.16 -20.35 0.69
C LYS A 95 -48.95 -18.85 0.66
N SER A 96 -47.95 -18.35 1.38
CA SER A 96 -47.62 -16.91 1.47
C SER A 96 -47.03 -16.32 0.20
N ILE A 97 -46.40 -17.13 -0.64
CA ILE A 97 -45.75 -16.65 -1.86
C ILE A 97 -46.72 -16.63 -3.03
N ILE A 98 -47.39 -15.51 -3.24
CA ILE A 98 -48.40 -15.32 -4.30
C ILE A 98 -47.94 -14.38 -5.42
N LYS A 99 -46.80 -13.72 -5.27
CA LYS A 99 -46.25 -12.74 -6.21
C LYS A 99 -44.71 -12.76 -6.23
N SER A 100 -44.14 -12.21 -7.27
CA SER A 100 -42.70 -11.92 -7.42
C SER A 100 -42.50 -10.41 -7.42
N PRO A 101 -41.39 -9.88 -6.85
CA PRO A 101 -40.34 -10.62 -6.12
C PRO A 101 -40.78 -11.05 -4.72
N PHE A 102 -40.04 -12.01 -4.12
CA PHE A 102 -40.22 -12.47 -2.74
C PHE A 102 -38.87 -12.52 -2.02
N THR A 103 -38.81 -12.05 -0.78
CA THR A 103 -37.61 -12.10 0.04
C THR A 103 -37.56 -13.38 0.86
N ILE A 104 -36.48 -14.12 0.72
CA ILE A 104 -36.11 -15.28 1.55
C ILE A 104 -35.12 -14.85 2.59
N ASP A 105 -35.23 -15.29 3.83
CA ASP A 105 -34.37 -14.93 4.98
C ASP A 105 -33.78 -16.17 5.67
N GLY A 106 -33.01 -15.96 6.74
CA GLY A 106 -32.38 -17.06 7.49
C GLY A 106 -31.25 -17.75 6.76
N LEU A 107 -30.66 -17.10 5.76
CA LEU A 107 -29.49 -17.59 5.05
C LEU A 107 -28.20 -17.31 5.85
N ASP A 108 -27.19 -18.16 5.67
CA ASP A 108 -25.86 -17.90 6.20
C ASP A 108 -25.07 -16.95 5.31
N SER A 109 -24.23 -16.12 5.91
CA SER A 109 -23.37 -15.19 5.18
C SER A 109 -22.24 -15.92 4.43
N ASP A 110 -21.72 -15.30 3.37
CA ASP A 110 -20.64 -15.81 2.50
C ASP A 110 -20.83 -17.26 2.04
N SER A 111 -22.08 -17.68 1.89
CA SER A 111 -22.48 -19.07 1.63
C SER A 111 -23.09 -19.24 0.24
N LYS A 112 -22.76 -20.36 -0.39
CA LYS A 112 -23.32 -20.72 -1.71
C LYS A 112 -24.61 -21.50 -1.54
N TYR A 113 -25.63 -21.14 -2.34
CA TYR A 113 -26.95 -21.77 -2.34
C TYR A 113 -27.41 -22.14 -3.75
N PHE A 114 -28.15 -23.24 -3.83
CA PHE A 114 -28.95 -23.63 -4.97
C PHE A 114 -30.41 -23.31 -4.67
N LEU A 115 -31.21 -23.00 -5.71
CA LEU A 115 -32.59 -22.61 -5.57
C LEU A 115 -33.44 -23.23 -6.68
N ARG A 116 -34.63 -23.69 -6.31
CA ARG A 116 -35.69 -24.14 -7.24
C ARG A 116 -37.08 -23.72 -6.74
N ILE A 117 -38.01 -23.59 -7.67
CA ILE A 117 -39.39 -23.12 -7.42
C ILE A 117 -40.38 -24.07 -8.04
N LYS A 118 -41.50 -24.34 -7.34
CA LYS A 118 -42.70 -24.99 -7.87
C LYS A 118 -43.92 -24.08 -7.75
N SER A 119 -44.82 -24.22 -8.70
CA SER A 119 -46.13 -23.54 -8.74
C SER A 119 -47.22 -24.49 -8.29
N TYR A 120 -48.19 -24.00 -7.55
CA TYR A 120 -49.32 -24.75 -6.99
C TYR A 120 -50.65 -24.03 -7.22
N ALA A 121 -51.74 -24.81 -7.41
CA ALA A 121 -53.14 -24.34 -7.41
C ALA A 121 -54.07 -25.47 -7.00
N ALA A 122 -55.21 -25.13 -6.42
CA ALA A 122 -56.26 -26.12 -6.07
C ALA A 122 -56.80 -26.82 -7.33
N GLY A 123 -56.95 -28.14 -7.26
CA GLY A 123 -57.48 -28.96 -8.35
C GLY A 123 -56.59 -29.11 -9.58
N LYS A 124 -55.28 -28.75 -9.47
CA LYS A 124 -54.29 -28.94 -10.52
C LYS A 124 -53.07 -29.65 -9.98
N SER A 125 -52.40 -30.41 -10.85
CA SER A 125 -51.11 -30.99 -10.54
C SER A 125 -50.04 -29.88 -10.45
N GLU A 126 -49.12 -30.00 -9.49
CA GLU A 126 -48.01 -29.07 -9.30
C GLU A 126 -47.08 -29.01 -10.53
N SER A 127 -46.41 -27.89 -10.72
CA SER A 127 -45.45 -27.73 -11.82
C SER A 127 -44.25 -28.69 -11.69
N LEU A 128 -43.52 -28.84 -12.77
CA LEU A 128 -42.11 -29.25 -12.66
C LEU A 128 -41.28 -28.17 -11.94
N TRP A 129 -40.12 -28.54 -11.47
CA TRP A 129 -39.19 -27.56 -10.87
C TRP A 129 -38.70 -26.54 -11.90
N GLY A 130 -38.79 -25.27 -11.55
CA GLY A 130 -38.02 -24.21 -12.18
C GLY A 130 -36.72 -24.01 -11.41
N TYR A 131 -35.61 -23.88 -12.11
CA TYR A 131 -34.30 -23.73 -11.52
C TYR A 131 -33.75 -22.33 -11.72
N LEU A 132 -32.89 -21.89 -10.80
CA LEU A 132 -32.17 -20.64 -10.93
C LEU A 132 -31.35 -20.62 -12.24
N THR A 133 -31.48 -19.52 -12.99
CA THR A 133 -30.86 -19.35 -14.31
C THR A 133 -29.32 -19.54 -14.24
N ASP A 134 -28.68 -19.01 -13.19
CA ASP A 134 -27.22 -19.08 -12.95
C ASP A 134 -26.82 -20.33 -12.16
N LYS A 135 -27.71 -21.30 -12.00
CA LYS A 135 -27.55 -22.55 -11.25
C LYS A 135 -27.38 -22.40 -9.73
N SER A 136 -26.70 -21.36 -9.25
CA SER A 136 -26.48 -21.08 -7.82
C SER A 136 -26.26 -19.59 -7.59
N PHE A 137 -26.50 -19.15 -6.36
CA PHE A 137 -26.13 -17.80 -5.91
C PHE A 137 -25.25 -17.88 -4.66
N LYS A 138 -24.58 -16.76 -4.31
CA LYS A 138 -23.78 -16.65 -3.10
C LYS A 138 -24.25 -15.43 -2.31
N THR A 139 -24.47 -15.61 -1.00
CA THR A 139 -24.74 -14.51 -0.07
C THR A 139 -23.49 -13.66 0.12
N ARG A 140 -23.68 -12.37 0.39
CA ARG A 140 -22.57 -11.46 0.74
C ARG A 140 -22.04 -11.80 2.14
N THR A 141 -20.80 -11.39 2.42
CA THR A 141 -20.26 -11.46 3.78
C THR A 141 -21.02 -10.49 4.68
N GLU A 142 -21.50 -10.95 5.81
CA GLU A 142 -22.05 -10.08 6.86
C GLU A 142 -20.95 -9.21 7.45
N GLN A 143 -21.27 -8.02 7.92
CA GLN A 143 -20.30 -7.12 8.54
C GLN A 143 -20.84 -6.61 9.87
N ILE A 144 -20.53 -7.31 10.95
CA ILE A 144 -20.86 -6.88 12.31
C ILE A 144 -19.68 -6.24 13.04
N ILE A 145 -18.47 -6.28 12.48
CA ILE A 145 -17.34 -5.54 13.05
C ILE A 145 -17.63 -4.04 12.85
N ASN A 146 -17.90 -3.34 13.94
CA ASN A 146 -18.26 -1.92 13.95
C ASN A 146 -17.17 -1.03 14.54
N TYR A 147 -16.11 -1.62 15.07
CA TYR A 147 -14.95 -0.94 15.63
C TYR A 147 -13.69 -1.75 15.39
N TYR A 148 -12.61 -1.08 15.01
CA TYR A 148 -11.27 -1.65 14.99
C TYR A 148 -10.24 -0.56 15.26
N MET A 149 -9.17 -0.93 15.95
CA MET A 149 -8.05 -0.04 16.26
C MET A 149 -6.74 -0.84 16.21
N PRO A 150 -6.00 -0.73 15.10
CA PRO A 150 -4.69 -1.35 14.99
C PRO A 150 -3.66 -0.60 15.84
N ALA A 151 -2.74 -1.35 16.42
CA ALA A 151 -1.52 -0.86 17.06
C ALA A 151 -0.32 -1.65 16.52
N ALA A 152 0.91 -1.29 16.90
CA ALA A 152 2.12 -1.84 16.29
C ALA A 152 2.20 -3.38 16.27
N GLU A 153 1.74 -4.01 17.33
CA GLU A 153 1.85 -5.47 17.50
C GLU A 153 0.51 -6.11 17.87
N LYS A 154 -0.60 -5.37 17.70
CA LYS A 154 -1.94 -5.84 18.07
C LYS A 154 -3.05 -5.11 17.33
N ILE A 155 -4.24 -5.70 17.37
CA ILE A 155 -5.48 -5.05 16.95
C ILE A 155 -6.55 -5.21 18.02
N THR A 156 -7.31 -4.16 18.28
CA THR A 156 -8.56 -4.23 19.03
C THR A 156 -9.72 -4.28 18.04
N LEU A 157 -10.58 -5.27 18.16
CA LEU A 157 -11.81 -5.43 17.38
C LEU A 157 -13.03 -5.27 18.26
N GLY A 158 -14.10 -4.68 17.73
CA GLY A 158 -15.38 -4.56 18.40
C GLY A 158 -16.55 -4.91 17.50
N TRP A 159 -17.62 -5.45 18.09
CA TRP A 159 -18.90 -5.81 17.48
C TRP A 159 -20.04 -5.60 18.46
N PRO A 160 -21.34 -5.70 18.07
CA PRO A 160 -22.44 -5.57 19.00
C PRO A 160 -22.35 -6.57 20.16
N ALA A 161 -22.42 -6.08 21.39
CA ALA A 161 -22.33 -6.89 22.61
C ALA A 161 -23.36 -8.04 22.59
N GLY A 162 -22.95 -9.23 22.97
CA GLY A 162 -23.78 -10.43 22.97
C GLY A 162 -24.08 -11.03 21.58
N ALA A 163 -23.46 -10.52 20.52
CA ALA A 163 -23.59 -11.13 19.19
C ALA A 163 -23.08 -12.58 19.20
N VAL A 164 -23.74 -13.44 18.43
CA VAL A 164 -23.40 -14.87 18.36
C VAL A 164 -22.15 -15.06 17.51
N VAL A 165 -20.99 -15.10 18.18
CA VAL A 165 -19.65 -15.27 17.58
C VAL A 165 -18.83 -16.21 18.45
N ASP A 166 -17.74 -16.78 17.95
CA ASP A 166 -16.90 -17.71 18.72
C ASP A 166 -15.40 -17.63 18.41
N LYS A 167 -15.00 -17.06 17.27
CA LYS A 167 -13.61 -17.08 16.82
C LYS A 167 -13.26 -15.84 16.01
N VAL A 168 -12.03 -15.34 16.16
CA VAL A 168 -11.37 -14.39 15.27
C VAL A 168 -10.17 -15.05 14.62
N GLU A 169 -10.03 -14.90 13.31
CA GLU A 169 -8.83 -15.25 12.58
C GLU A 169 -8.16 -13.99 12.04
N ILE A 170 -6.84 -13.96 12.09
CA ILE A 170 -6.02 -12.97 11.42
C ILE A 170 -5.37 -13.64 10.20
N TRP A 171 -5.55 -13.05 9.05
CA TRP A 171 -5.01 -13.52 7.79
C TRP A 171 -3.93 -12.55 7.29
N ASP A 172 -2.89 -13.07 6.66
CA ASP A 172 -1.90 -12.27 5.96
C ASP A 172 -2.40 -11.81 4.57
N ALA A 173 -1.57 -11.05 3.86
CA ALA A 173 -1.88 -10.53 2.52
C ALA A 173 -2.10 -11.65 1.47
N THR A 174 -1.62 -12.87 1.71
CA THR A 174 -1.85 -14.03 0.83
C THR A 174 -3.17 -14.75 1.12
N GLY A 175 -3.85 -14.38 2.20
CA GLY A 175 -5.07 -15.04 2.70
C GLY A 175 -4.78 -16.27 3.57
N ALA A 176 -3.54 -16.48 4.01
CA ALA A 176 -3.19 -17.53 4.95
C ALA A 176 -3.50 -17.10 6.40
N VAL A 177 -4.06 -18.02 7.20
CA VAL A 177 -4.32 -17.78 8.62
C VAL A 177 -2.99 -17.76 9.37
N VAL A 178 -2.62 -16.61 9.92
CA VAL A 178 -1.41 -16.46 10.75
C VAL A 178 -1.71 -16.60 12.23
N GLN A 179 -2.96 -16.34 12.64
CA GLN A 179 -3.40 -16.51 14.02
C GLN A 179 -4.90 -16.79 14.09
N ALA A 180 -5.32 -17.65 15.04
CA ALA A 180 -6.72 -17.90 15.36
C ALA A 180 -6.93 -17.78 16.88
N VAL A 181 -7.92 -17.00 17.29
CA VAL A 181 -8.26 -16.72 18.69
C VAL A 181 -9.69 -17.17 18.95
N MET A 182 -9.86 -18.16 19.86
CA MET A 182 -11.19 -18.53 20.35
C MET A 182 -11.65 -17.49 21.38
N LEU A 183 -12.85 -16.98 21.21
CA LEU A 183 -13.42 -15.94 22.07
C LEU A 183 -13.93 -16.51 23.39
N THR A 184 -13.63 -15.84 24.48
CA THR A 184 -14.17 -16.17 25.81
C THR A 184 -15.61 -15.65 25.96
N ALA A 185 -16.36 -16.18 26.93
CA ALA A 185 -17.71 -15.73 27.20
C ALA A 185 -17.77 -14.21 27.54
N ASP A 186 -16.77 -13.71 28.27
CA ASP A 186 -16.69 -12.29 28.64
C ASP A 186 -16.44 -11.41 27.40
N GLN A 187 -15.52 -11.80 26.51
CA GLN A 187 -15.25 -11.10 25.25
C GLN A 187 -16.49 -11.05 24.33
N ILE A 188 -17.27 -12.14 24.29
CA ILE A 188 -18.52 -12.19 23.53
C ILE A 188 -19.56 -11.25 24.16
N ALA A 189 -19.69 -11.28 25.49
CA ALA A 189 -20.62 -10.43 26.21
C ALA A 189 -20.29 -8.94 26.09
N GLU A 190 -19.00 -8.59 26.14
CA GLU A 190 -18.51 -7.22 25.92
C GLU A 190 -18.55 -6.79 24.46
N GLY A 191 -18.53 -7.73 23.52
CA GLY A 191 -18.43 -7.44 22.09
C GLY A 191 -17.05 -6.91 21.68
N ARG A 192 -15.97 -7.37 22.34
CA ARG A 192 -14.62 -6.85 22.13
C ARG A 192 -13.53 -7.91 22.34
N VAL A 193 -12.47 -7.82 21.53
CA VAL A 193 -11.25 -8.62 21.72
C VAL A 193 -10.00 -7.79 21.36
N VAL A 194 -8.90 -8.09 22.02
CA VAL A 194 -7.56 -7.64 21.63
C VAL A 194 -6.79 -8.86 21.14
N VAL A 195 -6.29 -8.80 19.91
CA VAL A 195 -5.41 -9.82 19.34
C VAL A 195 -4.00 -9.26 19.33
N GLU A 196 -3.09 -9.88 20.08
CA GLU A 196 -1.70 -9.46 20.25
C GLU A 196 -0.74 -10.37 19.46
N GLY A 197 0.54 -10.00 19.38
CA GLY A 197 1.60 -10.79 18.72
C GLY A 197 1.64 -10.62 17.19
N LEU A 198 1.09 -9.53 16.67
CA LEU A 198 1.18 -9.18 15.26
C LEU A 198 2.53 -8.55 14.94
N THR A 199 2.95 -8.65 13.68
CA THR A 199 4.14 -7.96 13.18
C THR A 199 3.77 -6.52 12.79
N GLN A 200 4.58 -5.55 13.17
CA GLN A 200 4.40 -4.16 12.78
C GLN A 200 4.59 -3.95 11.26
N LEU A 201 4.04 -2.85 10.74
CA LEU A 201 4.12 -2.45 9.32
C LEU A 201 3.67 -3.56 8.36
N THR A 202 2.67 -4.34 8.77
CA THR A 202 2.21 -5.51 8.03
C THR A 202 0.70 -5.43 7.77
N ASP A 203 0.31 -5.78 6.56
CA ASP A 203 -1.10 -5.83 6.16
C ASP A 203 -1.74 -7.14 6.59
N TYR A 204 -2.88 -7.03 7.23
CA TYR A 204 -3.68 -8.13 7.72
C TYR A 204 -5.16 -7.97 7.40
N THR A 205 -5.87 -9.08 7.45
CA THR A 205 -7.33 -9.12 7.46
C THR A 205 -7.81 -9.84 8.71
N ALA A 206 -8.61 -9.17 9.54
CA ALA A 206 -9.30 -9.81 10.66
C ALA A 206 -10.66 -10.32 10.20
N VAL A 207 -10.99 -11.56 10.53
CA VAL A 207 -12.25 -12.23 10.18
C VAL A 207 -12.90 -12.77 11.44
N LEU A 208 -14.14 -12.35 11.70
CA LEU A 208 -14.95 -12.77 12.85
C LEU A 208 -15.90 -13.88 12.42
N TYR A 209 -16.00 -14.94 13.19
CA TYR A 209 -16.76 -16.15 12.87
C TYR A 209 -17.80 -16.54 13.91
N LYS A 210 -18.77 -17.34 13.44
CA LYS A 210 -19.57 -18.29 14.21
C LYS A 210 -19.49 -19.67 13.55
N GLY A 211 -18.76 -20.61 14.17
CA GLY A 211 -18.37 -21.86 13.51
C GLY A 211 -17.58 -21.55 12.23
N ASP A 212 -18.11 -21.98 11.08
CA ASP A 212 -17.52 -21.72 9.76
C ASP A 212 -18.14 -20.53 9.02
N VAL A 213 -19.13 -19.86 9.63
CA VAL A 213 -19.85 -18.73 9.02
C VAL A 213 -19.15 -17.42 9.37
N LYS A 214 -18.75 -16.66 8.35
CA LYS A 214 -18.17 -15.33 8.51
C LYS A 214 -19.22 -14.32 8.93
N ARG A 215 -18.97 -13.63 10.06
CA ARG A 215 -19.83 -12.60 10.63
C ARG A 215 -19.32 -11.17 10.39
N GLY A 216 -18.10 -11.03 9.95
CA GLY A 216 -17.48 -9.75 9.60
C GLY A 216 -16.04 -9.92 9.19
N MET A 217 -15.54 -8.94 8.39
CA MET A 217 -14.17 -8.95 7.90
C MET A 217 -13.67 -7.51 7.74
N ILE A 218 -12.44 -7.23 8.18
CA ILE A 218 -11.82 -5.91 8.04
C ILE A 218 -10.33 -6.03 7.73
N GLY A 219 -9.89 -5.35 6.67
CA GLY A 219 -8.47 -5.17 6.37
C GLY A 219 -7.87 -4.03 7.21
N PHE A 220 -6.64 -4.20 7.65
CA PHE A 220 -5.90 -3.19 8.39
C PHE A 220 -4.40 -3.38 8.22
N THR A 221 -3.65 -2.29 8.44
CA THR A 221 -2.17 -2.32 8.53
C THR A 221 -1.76 -2.01 9.96
N THR A 222 -0.88 -2.81 10.54
CA THR A 222 -0.29 -2.48 11.84
C THR A 222 0.69 -1.31 11.70
N PRO A 223 0.59 -0.27 12.55
CA PRO A 223 1.54 0.84 12.54
C PRO A 223 2.94 0.41 13.04
N ALA A 224 3.94 1.28 12.81
CA ALA A 224 5.25 1.15 13.45
C ALA A 224 5.14 1.34 14.97
N LYS A 225 5.98 0.63 15.74
CA LYS A 225 6.09 0.81 17.18
C LYS A 225 6.86 2.11 17.46
N VAL A 226 6.34 2.92 18.39
CA VAL A 226 7.10 4.08 18.90
C VAL A 226 8.36 3.57 19.60
N PRO A 227 9.57 4.05 19.22
CA PRO A 227 10.81 3.60 19.85
C PRO A 227 10.87 3.89 21.33
N ASP A 228 11.36 2.94 22.10
CA ASP A 228 11.58 3.09 23.55
C ASP A 228 12.72 4.10 23.80
N ALA A 229 12.60 4.91 24.85
CA ALA A 229 13.59 5.86 25.35
C ALA A 229 13.37 6.09 26.85
N ASP A 230 14.33 6.75 27.52
CA ASP A 230 14.14 7.16 28.94
C ASP A 230 12.92 8.06 29.09
N VAL A 231 12.70 8.92 28.07
CA VAL A 231 11.49 9.75 27.98
C VAL A 231 10.83 9.53 26.60
N VAL A 232 9.57 9.11 26.60
CA VAL A 232 8.71 9.08 25.41
C VAL A 232 7.64 10.14 25.58
N LYS A 233 7.70 11.21 24.77
CA LYS A 233 6.73 12.31 24.79
C LYS A 233 5.82 12.22 23.56
N TYR A 234 4.55 11.92 23.78
CA TYR A 234 3.52 12.07 22.75
C TYR A 234 3.12 13.56 22.68
N LEU A 235 3.40 14.16 21.54
CA LEU A 235 3.08 15.56 21.31
C LEU A 235 1.58 15.74 21.06
N ALA A 236 1.03 16.88 21.49
CA ALA A 236 -0.34 17.30 21.27
C ALA A 236 -0.37 18.60 20.45
N GLU A 237 -1.55 18.99 19.99
CA GLU A 237 -1.76 20.30 19.38
C GLU A 237 -1.38 21.42 20.37
N GLY A 238 -0.54 22.35 19.93
CA GLY A 238 -0.01 23.43 20.76
C GLY A 238 1.31 23.12 21.48
N ASP A 239 1.78 21.88 21.48
CA ASP A 239 3.13 21.56 21.95
C ASP A 239 4.18 22.15 21.00
N SER A 240 5.36 22.46 21.54
CA SER A 240 6.50 22.97 20.78
C SER A 240 7.70 22.04 20.85
N ILE A 241 8.38 21.85 19.73
CA ILE A 241 9.71 21.23 19.68
C ILE A 241 10.73 22.36 19.67
N ASN A 242 11.43 22.57 20.79
CA ASN A 242 12.37 23.68 20.96
C ASN A 242 13.56 23.29 21.86
N ASN A 243 14.54 24.19 21.98
CA ASN A 243 15.75 23.93 22.78
C ASN A 243 15.45 23.71 24.27
N THR A 244 14.49 24.44 24.83
CA THR A 244 14.08 24.28 26.23
C THR A 244 13.65 22.86 26.55
N LEU A 245 12.86 22.24 25.66
CA LEU A 245 12.45 20.84 25.81
C LEU A 245 13.64 19.88 25.94
N PHE A 246 14.65 20.03 25.06
CA PHE A 246 15.85 19.18 25.10
C PHE A 246 16.70 19.45 26.35
N GLU A 247 16.85 20.71 26.73
CA GLU A 247 17.61 21.12 27.92
C GLU A 247 16.94 20.60 29.21
N GLU A 248 15.63 20.63 29.33
CA GLU A 248 14.89 20.08 30.47
C GLU A 248 15.06 18.57 30.59
N VAL A 249 14.98 17.83 29.49
CA VAL A 249 15.16 16.37 29.48
C VAL A 249 16.59 16.01 29.87
N ALA A 250 17.60 16.69 29.31
CA ALA A 250 19.01 16.47 29.64
C ALA A 250 19.32 16.85 31.11
N ALA A 251 18.79 18.00 31.60
CA ALA A 251 18.98 18.45 32.97
C ALA A 251 18.33 17.50 34.00
N ALA A 252 17.29 16.78 33.62
CA ALA A 252 16.68 15.71 34.43
C ALA A 252 17.55 14.41 34.48
N GLY A 253 18.64 14.37 33.74
CA GLY A 253 19.57 13.23 33.70
C GLY A 253 19.20 12.09 32.75
N HIS A 254 18.26 12.35 31.81
CA HIS A 254 17.88 11.37 30.80
C HIS A 254 18.85 11.40 29.61
N ALA A 255 19.23 10.23 29.11
CA ALA A 255 20.15 10.07 27.99
C ALA A 255 19.40 9.90 26.65
N SER A 256 18.10 9.64 26.68
CA SER A 256 17.34 9.42 25.45
C SER A 256 15.91 9.99 25.50
N LEU A 257 15.48 10.51 24.34
CA LEU A 257 14.14 11.12 24.16
C LEU A 257 13.54 10.62 22.84
N THR A 258 12.31 10.12 22.90
CA THR A 258 11.48 9.91 21.69
C THR A 258 10.33 10.93 21.71
N LEU A 259 10.25 11.72 20.64
CA LEU A 259 9.14 12.62 20.35
C LEU A 259 8.20 11.93 19.36
N ALA A 260 7.01 11.55 19.81
CA ALA A 260 5.97 10.92 18.98
C ALA A 260 5.04 12.03 18.43
N LEU A 261 5.14 12.29 17.13
CA LEU A 261 4.40 13.35 16.43
C LEU A 261 3.08 12.76 15.89
N PRO A 262 1.93 13.37 16.20
CA PRO A 262 0.63 12.94 15.68
C PRO A 262 0.54 12.98 14.15
N VAL A 263 -0.26 12.09 13.60
CA VAL A 263 -0.56 12.04 12.16
C VAL A 263 -1.04 13.40 11.64
N GLY A 264 -0.44 13.88 10.55
CA GLY A 264 -0.80 15.12 9.89
C GLY A 264 -0.49 16.39 10.69
N SER A 265 0.19 16.30 11.84
CA SER A 265 0.59 17.46 12.62
C SER A 265 1.78 18.18 11.97
N GLU A 266 1.92 19.48 12.28
CA GLU A 266 2.99 20.33 11.79
C GLU A 266 3.65 21.06 12.96
N TYR A 267 4.96 20.88 13.09
CA TYR A 267 5.79 21.56 14.09
C TYR A 267 6.85 22.37 13.39
N TYR A 268 6.89 23.66 13.67
CA TYR A 268 7.81 24.60 13.03
C TYR A 268 8.77 25.23 14.03
N ASN A 269 10.02 25.40 13.63
CA ASN A 269 11.02 26.12 14.39
C ASN A 269 11.85 27.01 13.47
N ILE A 270 11.94 28.28 13.82
CA ILE A 270 12.74 29.28 13.09
C ILE A 270 14.19 29.33 13.54
N ASN A 271 14.50 28.71 14.66
CA ASN A 271 15.83 28.68 15.24
C ASN A 271 16.52 27.33 14.97
N THR A 272 17.83 27.30 15.17
CA THR A 272 18.58 26.04 15.22
C THR A 272 18.13 25.23 16.45
N LEU A 273 17.74 23.99 16.23
CA LEU A 273 17.56 23.04 17.32
C LEU A 273 18.92 22.53 17.79
N ASN A 274 19.27 22.79 19.03
CA ASN A 274 20.51 22.31 19.64
C ASN A 274 20.19 21.10 20.52
N ILE A 275 20.72 19.95 20.16
CA ILE A 275 20.59 18.74 20.98
C ILE A 275 21.72 18.76 22.00
N PRO A 276 21.44 18.77 23.31
CA PRO A 276 22.48 18.79 24.36
C PRO A 276 23.38 17.57 24.31
N ASP A 277 24.64 17.77 24.73
CA ASP A 277 25.63 16.69 24.89
C ASP A 277 25.08 15.55 25.77
N GLY A 278 25.24 14.32 25.34
CA GLY A 278 24.77 13.11 26.01
C GLY A 278 23.31 12.74 25.73
N LEU A 279 22.53 13.61 25.09
CA LEU A 279 21.11 13.32 24.78
C LEU A 279 20.96 12.76 23.37
N SER A 280 20.44 11.55 23.23
CA SER A 280 20.03 10.94 21.96
C SER A 280 18.54 11.20 21.71
N VAL A 281 18.18 11.53 20.46
CA VAL A 281 16.80 11.93 20.14
C VAL A 281 16.26 11.15 18.94
N THR A 282 15.02 10.65 19.06
CA THR A 282 14.22 10.15 17.96
C THR A 282 13.02 11.06 17.73
N PHE A 283 12.89 11.61 16.51
CA PHE A 283 11.69 12.25 16.00
C PHE A 283 10.87 11.19 15.26
N PHE A 284 9.75 10.79 15.83
CA PHE A 284 8.96 9.66 15.33
C PHE A 284 7.55 10.10 14.94
N GLY A 285 7.20 9.96 13.67
CA GLY A 285 5.84 10.22 13.18
C GLY A 285 4.93 9.01 13.40
N LEU A 286 3.80 9.21 14.06
CA LEU A 286 2.80 8.17 14.21
C LEU A 286 2.23 7.79 12.83
N SER A 287 1.96 6.50 12.65
CA SER A 287 1.48 5.93 11.37
C SER A 287 -0.06 5.97 11.28
N GLY A 288 -0.59 5.83 10.07
CA GLY A 288 -2.03 5.71 9.83
C GLY A 288 -2.65 6.90 9.09
N GLY A 289 -1.84 7.74 8.44
CA GLY A 289 -2.32 8.86 7.63
C GLY A 289 -1.16 9.68 7.06
N VAL A 290 -1.38 10.98 6.89
CA VAL A 290 -0.36 11.91 6.38
C VAL A 290 0.79 12.00 7.36
N GLN A 291 2.03 11.88 6.87
CA GLN A 291 3.23 12.04 7.68
C GLN A 291 3.22 13.40 8.39
N PRO A 292 3.57 13.46 9.69
CA PRO A 292 3.74 14.72 10.36
C PRO A 292 4.94 15.48 9.80
N ARG A 293 4.88 16.80 9.82
CA ARG A 293 5.93 17.69 9.33
C ARG A 293 6.75 18.27 10.47
N LEU A 294 8.06 18.17 10.36
CA LEU A 294 9.01 18.91 11.17
C LEU A 294 9.68 19.99 10.32
N GLY A 295 9.26 21.24 10.49
CA GLY A 295 9.86 22.39 9.86
C GLY A 295 11.01 22.94 10.71
N VAL A 296 12.22 23.00 10.17
CA VAL A 296 13.42 23.45 10.90
C VAL A 296 14.27 24.40 10.08
N LYS A 297 15.04 25.24 10.76
CA LYS A 297 16.11 26.02 10.16
C LYS A 297 17.39 25.20 10.03
N SER A 298 17.76 24.47 11.06
CA SER A 298 18.89 23.54 11.13
C SER A 298 18.89 22.79 12.47
N ILE A 299 19.68 21.74 12.57
CA ILE A 299 19.91 20.97 13.80
C ILE A 299 21.40 20.94 14.09
N ASN A 300 21.79 21.20 15.34
CA ASN A 300 23.15 21.11 15.84
C ASN A 300 23.27 19.99 16.86
N VAL A 301 24.31 19.15 16.72
CA VAL A 301 24.59 17.96 17.54
C VAL A 301 26.01 18.03 18.10
N ALA A 302 26.37 19.14 18.74
CA ALA A 302 27.63 19.27 19.41
C ALA A 302 27.71 18.31 20.62
N GLY A 303 28.90 17.68 20.86
CA GLY A 303 29.10 16.71 21.93
C GLY A 303 28.93 15.25 21.47
N GLN A 304 28.52 14.37 22.37
CA GLN A 304 28.37 12.92 22.14
C GLN A 304 26.92 12.50 22.15
N HIS A 305 26.52 11.70 21.15
CA HIS A 305 25.17 11.17 20.99
C HIS A 305 25.26 9.73 20.50
N ASP A 306 24.53 8.80 21.13
CA ASP A 306 24.45 7.44 20.61
C ASP A 306 23.71 7.42 19.28
N TYR A 307 22.63 8.21 19.16
CA TYR A 307 21.89 8.36 17.91
C TYR A 307 21.12 9.68 17.83
N ILE A 308 20.85 10.09 16.59
CA ILE A 308 19.84 11.10 16.21
C ILE A 308 19.04 10.48 15.07
N ARG A 309 17.75 10.22 15.29
CA ARG A 309 16.88 9.50 14.35
C ARG A 309 15.65 10.28 13.94
N PHE A 310 15.29 10.14 12.69
CA PHE A 310 14.08 10.68 12.09
C PHE A 310 13.34 9.50 11.45
N GLU A 311 12.12 9.25 11.90
CA GLU A 311 11.36 8.10 11.46
C GLU A 311 9.92 8.51 11.09
N ASN A 312 9.48 8.19 9.86
CA ASN A 312 8.14 8.45 9.36
C ASN A 312 7.72 9.93 9.44
N ILE A 313 8.60 10.85 9.08
CA ILE A 313 8.31 12.30 9.10
C ILE A 313 8.73 13.00 7.81
N GLU A 314 8.03 14.10 7.50
CA GLU A 314 8.45 15.08 6.51
C GLU A 314 9.36 16.12 7.18
N VAL A 315 10.56 16.32 6.64
CA VAL A 315 11.50 17.35 7.09
C VAL A 315 11.55 18.47 6.05
N TYR A 316 11.21 19.68 6.46
CA TYR A 316 11.08 20.83 5.58
C TYR A 316 11.58 22.12 6.24
N LYS A 317 11.39 23.25 5.57
CA LYS A 317 11.72 24.58 6.06
C LYS A 317 10.92 24.94 7.30
N GLY A 318 11.53 25.66 8.24
CA GLY A 318 10.80 26.25 9.36
C GLY A 318 9.85 27.37 8.93
N GLN A 319 8.94 27.71 9.81
CA GLN A 319 7.96 28.77 9.62
C GLN A 319 7.79 29.53 10.94
N ASP A 320 7.64 30.87 10.88
CA ASP A 320 7.32 31.66 12.05
C ASP A 320 5.80 31.74 12.32
N GLU A 321 5.42 32.40 13.42
CA GLU A 321 4.01 32.54 13.82
C GLU A 321 3.16 33.31 12.80
N GLU A 322 3.79 34.19 12.00
CA GLU A 322 3.15 34.91 10.92
C GLU A 322 3.05 34.11 9.60
N GLY A 323 3.60 32.92 9.57
CA GLY A 323 3.61 32.04 8.39
C GLY A 323 4.77 32.30 7.42
N ASN A 324 5.77 33.12 7.79
CA ASN A 324 6.93 33.35 6.94
C ASN A 324 7.86 32.14 6.96
N VAL A 325 8.15 31.60 5.78
CA VAL A 325 9.02 30.41 5.63
C VAL A 325 10.48 30.80 5.79
N THR A 326 11.19 30.11 6.69
CA THR A 326 12.65 30.25 6.85
C THR A 326 13.38 29.45 5.78
N THR A 327 14.66 29.74 5.56
CA THR A 327 15.51 28.91 4.70
C THR A 327 16.02 27.69 5.47
N LEU A 328 15.90 26.50 4.87
CA LEU A 328 16.61 25.30 5.31
C LEU A 328 17.93 25.23 4.53
N ASP A 329 18.94 25.97 5.00
CA ASP A 329 20.23 25.98 4.31
C ASP A 329 20.93 24.62 4.41
N TYR A 330 20.97 24.05 5.61
CA TYR A 330 21.51 22.74 5.94
C TYR A 330 20.62 22.11 6.99
N LEU A 331 20.38 20.81 6.91
CA LEU A 331 19.72 20.14 8.03
C LEU A 331 20.73 19.96 9.18
N PHE A 332 21.94 19.47 8.88
CA PHE A 332 23.08 19.42 9.81
C PHE A 332 24.28 20.14 9.21
N ASN A 333 24.80 21.14 9.91
CA ASN A 333 26.01 21.89 9.51
C ASN A 333 26.96 22.01 10.70
N GLN A 334 27.74 20.95 10.94
CA GLN A 334 28.55 20.82 12.15
C GLN A 334 29.91 21.50 12.01
N SER A 335 30.15 22.50 12.85
CA SER A 335 31.44 23.16 13.04
C SER A 335 32.10 22.82 14.38
N GLU A 336 31.29 22.57 15.39
CA GLU A 336 31.73 22.17 16.74
C GLU A 336 32.16 20.69 16.75
N ALA A 337 32.87 20.30 17.82
CA ALA A 337 33.21 18.90 18.05
C ALA A 337 31.92 18.07 18.28
N CYS A 338 31.86 16.92 17.64
CA CYS A 338 30.76 15.98 17.88
C CYS A 338 31.18 14.55 17.59
N GLU A 339 30.51 13.62 18.28
CA GLU A 339 30.58 12.19 17.99
C GLU A 339 29.13 11.66 18.01
N VAL A 340 28.63 11.23 16.85
CA VAL A 340 27.28 10.68 16.69
C VAL A 340 27.41 9.23 16.26
N GLY A 341 26.88 8.29 17.09
CA GLY A 341 26.89 6.86 16.78
C GLY A 341 26.07 6.57 15.53
N GLU A 342 24.83 7.05 15.47
CA GLU A 342 23.96 6.90 14.31
C GLU A 342 23.20 8.20 14.01
N LEU A 343 23.26 8.66 12.76
CA LEU A 343 22.37 9.67 12.19
C LEU A 343 21.51 8.97 11.12
N ALA A 344 20.22 8.79 11.39
CA ALA A 344 19.35 7.98 10.55
C ALA A 344 18.06 8.71 10.14
N PHE A 345 17.67 8.46 8.89
CA PHE A 345 16.40 8.87 8.29
C PHE A 345 15.71 7.65 7.71
N SER A 346 14.60 7.25 8.33
CA SER A 346 13.82 6.07 7.95
C SER A 346 12.41 6.46 7.56
N ASN A 347 11.96 6.06 6.38
CA ASN A 347 10.63 6.43 5.87
C ASN A 347 10.36 7.94 5.94
N CYS A 348 11.35 8.75 5.58
CA CYS A 348 11.29 10.20 5.64
C CYS A 348 11.11 10.83 4.26
N PHE A 349 10.49 12.01 4.23
CA PHE A 349 10.50 12.89 3.08
C PHE A 349 11.28 14.16 3.42
N ILE A 350 12.49 14.32 2.85
CA ILE A 350 13.39 15.45 3.12
C ILE A 350 13.46 16.32 1.86
N HIS A 351 13.07 17.57 1.99
CA HIS A 351 13.04 18.49 0.84
C HIS A 351 13.15 19.97 1.26
N GLY A 352 13.21 20.85 0.26
CA GLY A 352 13.26 22.30 0.48
C GLY A 352 14.64 22.80 0.94
N LEU A 353 15.67 21.97 0.84
CA LEU A 353 17.06 22.32 1.14
C LEU A 353 17.59 23.36 0.14
N LYS A 354 18.31 24.37 0.64
CA LYS A 354 19.06 25.31 -0.19
C LYS A 354 20.46 24.81 -0.52
N ASN A 355 21.11 24.10 0.39
CA ASN A 355 22.47 23.59 0.24
C ASN A 355 22.55 22.06 0.39
N THR A 356 22.69 21.52 1.60
CA THR A 356 22.91 20.09 1.81
C THR A 356 22.24 19.57 3.09
N PRO A 357 21.79 18.32 3.14
CA PRO A 357 21.29 17.75 4.38
C PRO A 357 22.39 17.57 5.44
N VAL A 358 23.61 17.15 5.06
CA VAL A 358 24.68 16.86 6.04
C VAL A 358 25.99 17.49 5.61
N ARG A 359 26.53 18.39 6.46
CA ARG A 359 27.84 18.99 6.29
C ARG A 359 28.67 18.91 7.57
N LEU A 360 29.90 18.44 7.45
CA LEU A 360 30.94 18.53 8.50
C LEU A 360 32.03 19.50 8.05
N GLN A 361 32.21 20.61 8.79
CA GLN A 361 33.14 21.70 8.43
C GLN A 361 33.99 22.16 9.60
N GLY A 362 34.96 23.07 9.32
CA GLY A 362 35.79 23.69 10.33
C GLY A 362 36.92 22.80 10.83
N SER A 363 37.49 23.14 12.01
CA SER A 363 38.72 22.53 12.50
C SER A 363 38.56 21.65 13.75
N ALA A 364 37.36 21.61 14.35
CA ALA A 364 37.10 20.71 15.46
C ALA A 364 36.91 19.26 14.96
N GLU A 365 37.13 18.27 15.79
CA GLU A 365 36.94 16.85 15.45
C GLU A 365 35.45 16.50 15.43
N LYS A 366 35.02 15.83 14.37
CA LYS A 366 33.63 15.44 14.14
C LYS A 366 33.59 14.06 13.53
N THR A 367 32.84 13.18 14.17
CA THR A 367 32.61 11.82 13.65
C THR A 367 31.14 11.49 13.68
N ILE A 368 30.60 11.04 12.55
CA ILE A 368 29.36 10.30 12.47
C ILE A 368 29.76 8.86 12.12
N ARG A 369 29.45 7.89 13.00
CA ARG A 369 29.84 6.49 12.77
C ARG A 369 29.00 5.83 11.71
N GLN A 370 27.71 6.12 11.71
CA GLN A 370 26.76 5.60 10.73
C GLN A 370 25.82 6.72 10.26
N LEU A 371 25.78 6.97 8.94
CA LEU A 371 24.77 7.81 8.29
C LEU A 371 23.88 6.91 7.44
N THR A 372 22.58 6.90 7.73
CA THR A 372 21.61 6.04 7.03
C THR A 372 20.45 6.84 6.47
N PHE A 373 20.12 6.59 5.19
CA PHE A 373 18.86 6.95 4.57
C PHE A 373 18.18 5.68 4.09
N SER A 374 17.06 5.31 4.70
CA SER A 374 16.33 4.09 4.36
C SER A 374 14.87 4.37 4.06
N ASN A 375 14.34 3.72 3.04
CA ASN A 375 12.94 3.85 2.61
C ASN A 375 12.48 5.32 2.51
N SER A 376 13.37 6.23 2.07
CA SER A 376 13.17 7.68 2.15
C SER A 376 13.17 8.34 0.78
N LEU A 377 12.47 9.49 0.69
CA LEU A 377 12.54 10.41 -0.43
C LEU A 377 13.44 11.58 -0.03
N LEU A 378 14.54 11.77 -0.73
CA LEU A 378 15.48 12.85 -0.47
C LEU A 378 15.61 13.73 -1.72
N TYR A 379 15.07 14.94 -1.63
CA TYR A 379 15.24 15.95 -2.67
C TYR A 379 16.28 16.95 -2.20
N GLY A 380 17.50 16.74 -2.64
CA GLY A 380 18.62 17.61 -2.33
C GLY A 380 18.48 19.01 -2.94
N ALA A 381 19.46 19.83 -2.74
CA ALA A 381 19.47 21.19 -3.28
C ALA A 381 19.75 21.17 -4.79
N GLU A 382 18.97 21.94 -5.54
CA GLU A 382 19.27 22.19 -6.96
C GLU A 382 20.55 23.04 -7.12
N SER A 383 20.96 23.78 -6.07
CA SER A 383 22.21 24.53 -6.05
C SER A 383 23.40 23.56 -6.06
N ARG A 384 24.44 23.93 -6.79
CA ARG A 384 25.67 23.12 -6.92
C ARG A 384 26.80 23.60 -6.01
N SER A 385 26.47 24.26 -4.90
CA SER A 385 27.47 24.77 -3.96
C SER A 385 28.07 23.65 -3.09
N TYR A 386 27.23 22.69 -2.71
CA TYR A 386 27.58 21.60 -1.81
C TYR A 386 27.11 20.24 -2.39
N SER A 387 27.78 19.19 -1.96
CA SER A 387 27.40 17.80 -2.25
C SER A 387 26.29 17.34 -1.32
N LEU A 388 25.56 16.28 -1.68
CA LEU A 388 24.47 15.76 -0.86
C LEU A 388 24.95 15.33 0.54
N VAL A 389 26.09 14.65 0.61
CA VAL A 389 26.85 14.42 1.84
C VAL A 389 28.19 15.16 1.68
N HIS A 390 28.46 16.15 2.54
CA HIS A 390 29.57 17.08 2.34
C HIS A 390 30.49 17.17 3.55
N VAL A 391 31.66 16.58 3.45
CA VAL A 391 32.71 16.64 4.46
C VAL A 391 33.87 17.50 3.93
N ASP A 392 33.93 18.77 4.36
CA ASP A 392 34.97 19.73 3.99
C ASP A 392 35.73 20.30 5.20
N ALA A 393 35.63 19.64 6.34
CA ALA A 393 36.42 19.94 7.53
C ALA A 393 37.93 19.91 7.23
N SER A 394 38.72 20.52 8.09
CA SER A 394 40.19 20.44 8.02
C SER A 394 40.63 18.96 7.95
N SER A 395 41.72 18.68 7.21
CA SER A 395 42.16 17.31 6.93
C SER A 395 42.18 16.44 8.19
N GLY A 396 41.43 15.31 8.13
CA GLY A 396 41.30 14.35 9.24
C GLY A 396 40.40 14.79 10.40
N LYS A 397 39.76 15.97 10.33
CA LYS A 397 38.91 16.52 11.41
C LYS A 397 37.41 16.29 11.22
N GLY A 398 37.01 15.82 10.08
CA GLY A 398 35.60 15.44 9.79
C GLY A 398 35.56 14.06 9.15
N LYS A 399 34.70 13.18 9.67
CA LYS A 399 34.57 11.81 9.17
C LYS A 399 33.13 11.34 9.31
N ILE A 400 32.60 10.73 8.24
CA ILE A 400 31.41 9.88 8.31
C ILE A 400 31.89 8.47 7.97
N GLU A 401 31.87 7.56 8.96
CA GLU A 401 32.56 6.27 8.80
C GLU A 401 31.83 5.36 7.83
N ASN A 402 30.50 5.23 7.98
CA ASN A 402 29.69 4.39 7.11
C ASN A 402 28.53 5.20 6.56
N ILE A 403 28.33 5.14 5.25
CA ILE A 403 27.24 5.84 4.54
C ILE A 403 26.40 4.79 3.85
N LEU A 404 25.12 4.71 4.21
CA LEU A 404 24.14 3.78 3.67
C LEU A 404 22.94 4.52 3.09
N PHE A 405 22.64 4.25 1.84
CA PHE A 405 21.35 4.55 1.22
C PHE A 405 20.67 3.23 0.82
N SER A 406 19.46 3.02 1.29
CA SER A 406 18.72 1.80 0.99
C SER A 406 17.25 2.09 0.70
N ARG A 407 16.68 1.44 -0.32
CA ARG A 407 15.26 1.52 -0.67
C ARG A 407 14.78 2.98 -0.76
N SER A 408 15.59 3.85 -1.35
CA SER A 408 15.39 5.30 -1.30
C SER A 408 15.50 5.92 -2.67
N THR A 409 14.77 7.02 -2.86
CA THR A 409 14.86 7.85 -4.05
C THR A 409 15.60 9.14 -3.72
N VAL A 410 16.65 9.44 -4.50
CA VAL A 410 17.44 10.67 -4.35
C VAL A 410 17.39 11.49 -5.63
N VAL A 411 16.92 12.72 -5.51
CA VAL A 411 16.84 13.67 -6.62
C VAL A 411 17.65 14.91 -6.27
N TYR A 412 18.47 15.40 -7.17
CA TYR A 412 19.41 16.51 -6.96
C TYR A 412 20.46 16.22 -5.89
N THR A 413 21.65 15.85 -6.31
CA THR A 413 22.78 15.62 -5.40
C THR A 413 23.64 16.86 -5.16
N GLY A 414 23.25 17.98 -5.77
CA GLY A 414 24.03 19.20 -5.74
C GLY A 414 25.32 19.07 -6.55
N LYS A 415 26.48 19.36 -5.91
CA LYS A 415 27.80 19.28 -6.54
C LYS A 415 28.19 17.81 -6.79
N CYS A 416 28.42 17.05 -5.74
CA CYS A 416 28.70 15.62 -5.80
C CYS A 416 27.61 14.85 -5.05
N PHE A 417 27.52 13.53 -5.23
CA PHE A 417 26.70 12.72 -4.34
C PHE A 417 27.36 12.64 -2.95
N VAL A 418 28.62 12.22 -2.87
CA VAL A 418 29.43 12.27 -1.63
C VAL A 418 30.73 13.04 -1.88
N TYR A 419 31.03 13.98 -1.00
CA TYR A 419 32.35 14.66 -0.91
C TYR A 419 32.98 14.42 0.44
N SER A 420 34.20 13.82 0.47
CA SER A 420 35.00 13.55 1.68
C SER A 420 36.41 14.06 1.50
N LYS A 421 36.68 15.31 1.88
CA LYS A 421 37.93 16.00 1.58
C LYS A 421 39.12 15.38 2.30
N ASN A 422 39.97 14.70 1.55
CA ASN A 422 41.26 14.15 2.05
C ASN A 422 41.11 13.34 3.35
N THR A 423 40.03 12.55 3.45
CA THR A 423 39.70 11.77 4.65
C THR A 423 39.28 10.38 4.23
N ASP A 424 39.88 9.36 4.85
CA ASP A 424 39.43 7.97 4.73
C ASP A 424 38.18 7.73 5.57
N PHE A 425 37.35 6.81 5.10
CA PHE A 425 36.19 6.34 5.80
C PHE A 425 35.99 4.84 5.55
N THR A 426 34.97 4.22 6.11
CA THR A 426 34.82 2.76 6.08
C THR A 426 34.08 2.27 4.83
N SER A 427 32.90 2.77 4.58
CA SER A 427 32.07 2.26 3.48
C SER A 427 31.11 3.28 2.89
N LEU A 428 30.78 3.10 1.59
CA LEU A 428 29.64 3.72 0.90
C LEU A 428 28.80 2.61 0.27
N ILE A 429 27.58 2.44 0.76
CA ILE A 429 26.66 1.38 0.33
C ILE A 429 25.39 2.00 -0.22
N LEU A 430 25.05 1.63 -1.45
CA LEU A 430 23.82 2.01 -2.15
C LEU A 430 23.08 0.72 -2.51
N THR A 431 21.85 0.54 -2.02
CA THR A 431 21.08 -0.67 -2.32
C THR A 431 19.61 -0.35 -2.56
N ASP A 432 19.02 -0.93 -3.60
CA ASP A 432 17.62 -0.76 -3.96
C ASP A 432 17.21 0.73 -4.08
N CYS A 433 18.06 1.57 -4.71
CA CYS A 433 17.87 3.01 -4.79
C CYS A 433 17.61 3.49 -6.23
N THR A 434 16.78 4.52 -6.35
CA THR A 434 16.57 5.28 -7.59
C THR A 434 17.21 6.66 -7.47
N PHE A 435 18.05 7.02 -8.44
CA PHE A 435 18.75 8.29 -8.48
C PHE A 435 18.37 9.07 -9.74
N SER A 436 18.17 10.40 -9.60
CA SER A 436 17.87 11.29 -10.72
C SER A 436 18.50 12.65 -10.53
N LYS A 437 18.82 13.33 -11.61
CA LYS A 437 19.44 14.68 -11.64
C LYS A 437 20.69 14.76 -10.76
N MET A 438 21.51 13.71 -10.86
CA MET A 438 22.76 13.60 -10.11
C MET A 438 23.84 14.51 -10.71
N MET A 439 24.79 14.86 -9.89
CA MET A 439 26.04 15.57 -10.16
C MET A 439 26.01 16.69 -11.20
N GLY A 440 26.75 17.73 -10.92
CA GLY A 440 26.97 18.83 -11.86
C GLY A 440 28.06 18.53 -12.91
N SER A 441 28.23 19.46 -13.83
CA SER A 441 29.33 19.43 -14.80
C SER A 441 30.68 19.48 -14.11
N GLY A 442 31.51 18.47 -14.33
CA GLY A 442 32.83 18.32 -13.68
C GLY A 442 32.80 17.72 -12.27
N ASP A 443 31.62 17.49 -11.71
CA ASP A 443 31.41 16.96 -10.36
C ASP A 443 31.30 15.41 -10.35
N TYR A 444 31.46 14.80 -9.19
CA TYR A 444 31.68 13.36 -9.05
C TYR A 444 30.54 12.66 -8.30
N LEU A 445 30.35 11.36 -8.56
CA LEU A 445 29.55 10.51 -7.69
C LEU A 445 30.20 10.42 -6.30
N LEU A 446 31.47 10.04 -6.21
CA LEU A 446 32.26 10.13 -4.99
C LEU A 446 33.53 10.96 -5.26
N ASP A 447 33.77 11.95 -4.42
CA ASP A 447 34.96 12.79 -4.49
C ASP A 447 35.70 12.87 -3.15
N CYS A 448 36.84 12.21 -3.04
CA CYS A 448 37.73 12.32 -1.89
C CYS A 448 38.82 13.40 -2.06
N ALA A 449 38.63 14.34 -3.01
CA ALA A 449 39.59 15.37 -3.44
C ALA A 449 40.92 14.81 -3.95
N SER A 450 41.15 13.53 -3.84
CA SER A 450 42.37 12.82 -4.24
C SER A 450 42.09 11.33 -4.42
N THR A 451 42.87 10.64 -5.24
CA THR A 451 42.86 9.19 -5.37
C THR A 451 43.65 8.45 -4.27
N LYS A 452 44.11 9.18 -3.24
CA LYS A 452 44.82 8.59 -2.09
C LYS A 452 43.88 8.23 -0.94
N TYR A 453 42.69 8.79 -0.91
CA TYR A 453 41.71 8.61 0.16
C TYR A 453 40.48 7.93 -0.36
N GLY A 454 39.72 7.27 0.52
CA GLY A 454 38.48 6.63 0.16
C GLY A 454 37.95 5.68 1.22
N PRO A 455 36.79 5.04 0.94
CA PRO A 455 36.27 4.00 1.82
C PRO A 455 37.13 2.74 1.76
N SER A 456 37.61 2.30 2.94
CA SER A 456 38.49 1.12 3.07
C SER A 456 37.81 -0.19 2.69
N GLU A 457 36.48 -0.30 2.86
CA GLU A 457 35.67 -1.44 2.42
C GLU A 457 35.05 -1.24 1.02
N GLY A 458 35.42 -0.14 0.36
CA GLY A 458 35.00 0.18 -0.98
C GLY A 458 33.64 0.83 -1.09
N VAL A 459 33.18 0.99 -2.34
CA VAL A 459 31.86 1.44 -2.73
C VAL A 459 31.08 0.22 -3.23
N LYS A 460 29.91 -0.06 -2.63
CA LYS A 460 29.04 -1.18 -3.02
C LYS A 460 27.71 -0.63 -3.54
N MET A 461 27.31 -1.05 -4.72
CA MET A 461 26.06 -0.66 -5.37
C MET A 461 25.29 -1.92 -5.76
N THR A 462 24.07 -2.09 -5.25
CA THR A 462 23.26 -3.28 -5.52
C THR A 462 21.83 -2.87 -5.87
N ASN A 463 21.27 -3.44 -6.94
CA ASN A 463 19.90 -3.22 -7.37
C ASN A 463 19.53 -1.73 -7.54
N CYS A 464 20.43 -0.88 -8.01
CA CYS A 464 20.18 0.55 -8.15
C CYS A 464 19.85 0.93 -9.59
N ILE A 465 19.05 2.00 -9.75
CA ILE A 465 18.82 2.66 -11.04
C ILE A 465 19.42 4.06 -10.99
N PHE A 466 20.36 4.32 -11.89
CA PHE A 466 20.98 5.63 -12.10
C PHE A 466 20.35 6.32 -13.29
N GLY A 467 19.58 7.36 -13.02
CA GLY A 467 18.86 8.15 -14.03
C GLY A 467 19.74 9.22 -14.68
N SER A 468 19.34 10.50 -14.57
CA SER A 468 20.06 11.57 -15.26
C SER A 468 21.21 12.19 -14.48
N THR A 469 22.21 12.68 -15.24
CA THR A 469 23.32 13.54 -14.74
C THR A 469 23.45 14.76 -15.64
N SER A 470 24.39 15.67 -15.32
CA SER A 470 24.89 16.60 -16.34
C SER A 470 25.75 15.88 -17.39
N ASP A 471 25.87 16.48 -18.57
CA ASP A 471 26.64 15.90 -19.71
C ASP A 471 28.14 15.74 -19.43
N ALA A 472 28.67 16.34 -18.37
CA ALA A 472 30.09 16.31 -18.03
C ALA A 472 30.33 15.84 -16.58
N ALA A 473 29.43 15.07 -16.02
CA ALA A 473 29.58 14.44 -14.70
C ALA A 473 30.75 13.42 -14.73
N LYS A 474 31.28 13.10 -13.56
CA LYS A 474 32.37 12.15 -13.37
C LYS A 474 31.99 11.07 -12.36
N GLY A 475 32.64 9.91 -12.46
CA GLY A 475 32.41 8.78 -11.57
C GLY A 475 33.04 8.96 -10.19
N ILE A 476 34.10 8.20 -9.89
CA ILE A 476 34.66 8.09 -8.54
C ILE A 476 36.10 8.56 -8.51
N ARG A 477 36.42 9.62 -7.74
CA ARG A 477 37.74 10.10 -7.44
C ARG A 477 38.17 9.70 -6.02
N SER A 478 38.57 8.46 -5.86
CA SER A 478 38.99 7.91 -4.57
C SER A 478 39.99 6.75 -4.75
N SER A 479 40.52 6.21 -3.65
CA SER A 479 41.27 4.95 -3.62
C SER A 479 40.38 3.70 -3.57
N ALA A 480 39.08 3.86 -3.55
CA ALA A 480 38.11 2.78 -3.31
C ALA A 480 38.09 1.73 -4.43
N SER A 481 37.91 0.47 -4.05
CA SER A 481 37.31 -0.53 -4.92
C SER A 481 35.83 -0.23 -5.14
N VAL A 482 35.32 -0.61 -6.28
CA VAL A 482 33.88 -0.42 -6.63
C VAL A 482 33.31 -1.78 -6.99
N ASP A 483 32.25 -2.18 -6.30
CA ASP A 483 31.48 -3.40 -6.55
C ASP A 483 30.06 -3.02 -6.98
N VAL A 484 29.66 -3.45 -8.18
CA VAL A 484 28.37 -3.13 -8.76
C VAL A 484 27.65 -4.42 -9.13
N THR A 485 26.48 -4.63 -8.55
CA THR A 485 25.68 -5.84 -8.78
C THR A 485 24.25 -5.46 -9.15
N ASN A 486 23.75 -5.95 -10.29
CA ASN A 486 22.38 -5.76 -10.76
C ASN A 486 21.94 -4.29 -10.76
N CYS A 487 22.80 -3.37 -11.21
CA CYS A 487 22.49 -1.95 -11.31
C CYS A 487 22.34 -1.53 -12.78
N TYR A 488 21.47 -0.57 -13.03
CA TYR A 488 21.15 -0.05 -14.36
C TYR A 488 21.43 1.44 -14.44
N GLN A 489 21.81 1.89 -15.64
CA GLN A 489 21.90 3.31 -15.97
C GLN A 489 21.03 3.63 -17.18
N THR A 490 20.31 4.77 -17.13
CA THR A 490 19.60 5.27 -18.31
C THR A 490 20.57 5.95 -19.28
N ALA A 491 20.13 6.15 -20.53
CA ALA A 491 20.91 6.90 -21.53
C ALA A 491 21.21 8.34 -21.11
N ASP A 492 20.52 8.87 -20.09
CA ASP A 492 20.76 10.20 -19.53
C ASP A 492 21.81 10.22 -18.42
N PHE A 493 22.29 9.06 -17.94
CA PHE A 493 23.39 8.95 -17.01
C PHE A 493 24.71 8.97 -17.75
N LYS A 494 25.42 10.11 -17.71
CA LYS A 494 26.61 10.33 -18.52
C LYS A 494 27.83 10.66 -17.66
N LEU A 495 28.85 9.85 -17.74
CA LEU A 495 30.13 10.06 -17.07
C LEU A 495 31.25 10.31 -18.10
N THR A 496 32.06 11.36 -17.89
CA THR A 496 33.15 11.76 -18.81
C THR A 496 34.54 11.47 -18.27
N GLY A 497 34.67 10.94 -17.07
CA GLY A 497 35.95 10.57 -16.45
C GLY A 497 35.80 9.94 -15.09
N ASN A 498 36.85 9.34 -14.56
CA ASN A 498 36.81 8.55 -13.32
C ASN A 498 35.73 7.49 -13.36
N LEU A 499 35.63 6.80 -14.48
CA LEU A 499 34.62 5.78 -14.75
C LEU A 499 34.76 4.60 -13.79
N PHE A 500 33.69 3.88 -13.57
CA PHE A 500 33.65 2.58 -12.92
C PHE A 500 32.78 1.64 -13.75
N ASP A 501 33.02 0.36 -13.63
CA ASP A 501 32.36 -0.68 -14.42
C ASP A 501 31.17 -1.32 -13.66
N GLY A 502 30.38 -2.13 -14.36
CA GLY A 502 29.35 -3.00 -13.79
C GLY A 502 27.92 -2.48 -13.92
N LEU A 503 27.70 -1.25 -14.43
CA LEU A 503 26.34 -0.79 -14.74
C LEU A 503 25.84 -1.43 -16.04
N THR A 504 24.60 -1.86 -16.05
CA THR A 504 23.90 -2.34 -17.26
C THR A 504 23.19 -1.17 -17.94
N ASP A 505 23.39 -1.00 -19.22
CA ASP A 505 22.76 0.06 -19.99
C ASP A 505 21.26 -0.24 -20.20
N TYR A 506 20.42 0.76 -19.90
CA TYR A 506 19.05 0.86 -20.39
C TYR A 506 19.07 1.84 -21.59
N GLU A 507 18.59 1.40 -22.75
CA GLU A 507 18.72 2.16 -24.00
C GLU A 507 17.94 3.49 -24.02
N GLY A 508 16.89 3.62 -23.19
CA GLY A 508 16.07 4.82 -23.06
C GLY A 508 16.59 5.80 -22.00
N GLY A 509 16.14 7.04 -22.09
CA GLY A 509 16.31 8.03 -21.01
C GLY A 509 15.33 7.84 -19.87
N GLU A 510 15.42 8.67 -18.83
CA GLU A 510 14.51 8.63 -17.66
C GLU A 510 13.03 8.66 -18.05
N THR A 511 12.65 9.46 -19.05
CA THR A 511 11.25 9.60 -19.48
C THR A 511 10.72 8.38 -20.25
N ALA A 512 11.57 7.49 -20.70
CA ALA A 512 11.18 6.22 -21.29
C ALA A 512 10.99 5.13 -20.23
N LEU A 513 11.74 5.22 -19.12
CA LEU A 513 11.69 4.25 -18.03
C LEU A 513 10.63 4.61 -16.98
N PHE A 514 10.53 5.89 -16.63
CA PHE A 514 9.69 6.38 -15.55
C PHE A 514 8.51 7.21 -16.05
N LYS A 515 7.41 7.18 -15.33
CA LYS A 515 6.13 7.79 -15.70
C LYS A 515 6.20 9.32 -15.82
N ASP A 516 6.76 10.01 -14.86
CA ASP A 516 6.92 11.48 -14.87
C ASP A 516 8.08 11.93 -13.95
N PRO A 517 9.33 11.65 -14.33
CA PRO A 517 10.50 11.99 -13.52
C PRO A 517 10.68 13.51 -13.32
N ALA A 518 10.12 14.33 -14.21
CA ALA A 518 10.12 15.78 -14.06
C ALA A 518 9.32 16.24 -12.86
N ASN A 519 8.19 15.59 -12.57
CA ASN A 519 7.35 15.81 -11.40
C ASN A 519 7.59 14.79 -10.30
N ARG A 520 8.71 14.06 -10.36
CA ARG A 520 9.18 13.16 -9.29
C ARG A 520 8.35 11.88 -9.13
N ASP A 521 7.64 11.47 -10.17
CA ASP A 521 6.98 10.16 -10.27
C ASP A 521 7.91 9.21 -11.04
N PHE A 522 8.61 8.37 -10.28
CA PHE A 522 9.56 7.39 -10.81
C PHE A 522 8.93 6.00 -10.97
N THR A 523 7.59 5.91 -11.00
CA THR A 523 6.90 4.65 -11.31
C THR A 523 7.42 4.07 -12.62
N ILE A 524 7.92 2.86 -12.58
CA ILE A 524 8.46 2.18 -13.77
C ILE A 524 7.30 1.85 -14.71
N ILE A 525 7.39 2.31 -15.97
CA ILE A 525 6.35 2.12 -16.99
C ILE A 525 6.79 1.21 -18.14
N ASP A 526 8.08 0.96 -18.30
CA ASP A 526 8.57 0.06 -19.36
C ASP A 526 8.46 -1.42 -18.92
N GLY A 527 7.44 -2.11 -19.43
CA GLY A 527 7.23 -3.54 -19.18
C GLY A 527 8.35 -4.45 -19.72
N GLY A 528 9.21 -3.96 -20.62
CA GLY A 528 10.39 -4.66 -21.17
C GLY A 528 11.63 -4.54 -20.27
N PHE A 529 11.65 -3.62 -19.32
CA PHE A 529 12.80 -3.41 -18.45
C PHE A 529 13.03 -4.62 -17.53
N ALA A 530 14.22 -5.21 -17.57
CA ALA A 530 14.55 -6.41 -16.82
C ALA A 530 14.52 -6.20 -15.29
N GLY A 531 14.84 -4.98 -14.83
CA GLY A 531 14.88 -4.60 -13.41
C GLY A 531 13.57 -4.11 -12.81
N LYS A 532 12.45 -4.15 -13.54
CA LYS A 532 11.17 -3.49 -13.19
C LYS A 532 10.54 -3.88 -11.85
N GLN A 533 10.92 -5.01 -11.27
CA GLN A 533 10.48 -5.49 -9.95
C GLN A 533 11.64 -5.87 -9.02
N SER A 534 12.88 -5.51 -9.39
CA SER A 534 14.06 -5.92 -8.64
C SER A 534 15.15 -4.86 -8.54
N CYS A 535 14.99 -3.71 -9.21
CA CYS A 535 15.98 -2.63 -9.19
C CYS A 535 15.32 -1.28 -8.96
N GLY A 536 16.06 -0.39 -8.32
CA GLY A 536 15.56 0.90 -7.87
C GLY A 536 14.83 0.83 -6.54
N ASP A 537 14.26 1.96 -6.14
CA ASP A 537 13.44 2.05 -4.95
C ASP A 537 12.15 1.26 -5.14
N PRO A 538 11.85 0.26 -4.27
CA PRO A 538 10.70 -0.62 -4.43
C PRO A 538 9.34 0.07 -4.50
N ARG A 539 9.21 1.30 -3.98
CA ARG A 539 7.96 2.08 -4.08
C ARG A 539 7.54 2.39 -5.52
N TRP A 540 8.45 2.27 -6.47
CA TRP A 540 8.23 2.60 -7.88
C TRP A 540 8.14 1.37 -8.79
N TYR A 541 8.16 0.17 -8.24
CA TYR A 541 8.06 -1.04 -9.03
C TYR A 541 6.76 -1.08 -9.84
N MET A 542 6.86 -1.68 -11.01
CA MET A 542 5.69 -1.89 -11.85
C MET A 542 4.74 -2.90 -11.19
N GLU A 543 3.47 -2.53 -11.03
CA GLU A 543 2.41 -3.41 -10.50
C GLU A 543 2.12 -4.62 -11.41
#